data_7c0cfcd3c3f10ebda418dbbfab4eb182
#
_entry.id   7c0cfcd3c3f10ebda418dbbfab4eb182
#
_cell.length_a   1.000
_cell.length_b   1.000
_cell.length_c   1.000
_cell.angle_alpha   90.00
_cell.angle_beta   90.00
_cell.angle_gamma   90.00
#
_symmetry.space_group_name_H-M   'P 1'
#
loop_
_entity.id
_entity.type
_entity.pdbx_description
1 polymer ?
#
loop_
_entity_poly.entity_id
_entity_poly.type
_entity_poly.pdbx_seq_one_letter_code
_entity_poly.pdbx_strand_id
1 'polypeptide(L)'
;MLSKFRRIVVVVLLLSCAVLNAQNRAKTVDAGGHAWWQHAVFYEVYPRSFADSNNDGVGDMNGIASKLDYLKDLGVDAIWITPCFPSPQVDFGYDVSNYEDIDPMYGTLADFENLAREAKKRGIHIILDFVPNHTSDQHPWFLDSKSSRTSAHRDWYIWRDGKVPGQPPNNWTSTFGGSAWKFDPATNQYYYHYFYAQQPDLNWRNPAVEKTMFDITRWWYKRGVSGFRLDAVDILFEDPNLKDNPVTGGRNAYGDAYQEHKYNTKLPEVHQALRGLRKVADEYNAVLIGETWTKDIAELNLYYGKGNNELQLPMDFLFTTVNKLSPAEFRKQIAAINSASGWPTFVISNHDIARSYDRYGDGQHNDDIAKLMASLYLTLRGTPILYYGEELGMKTTVPTRREDVKDPIGRSGWPKEKGRDGERTPMQWDESVNAGFSKTTPWLPVPPSAKTHNVADESKDPNSILSFYKKLLKLRHTNKELLDGNYLPLNQSDQKVLSYLRVYQDQAVLVALNMSGTPQRVNFELKRNGFASARALAATGKSSSQGDFVTLDPYGVFIGQLER
;
A
#
# COMPACT_ATOMS: atom_id res chain seq x y z
N MET A 1 27.85 -45.54 35.95
CA MET A 1 28.19 -44.10 35.77
C MET A 1 28.19 -43.64 34.32
N LEU A 2 28.58 -44.44 33.34
CA LEU A 2 28.66 -44.06 31.93
C LEU A 2 27.30 -43.77 31.23
N SER A 3 26.17 -44.33 31.68
CA SER A 3 24.85 -44.13 31.03
C SER A 3 24.18 -42.77 31.37
N LYS A 4 24.51 -42.18 32.52
CA LYS A 4 24.02 -40.86 32.92
C LYS A 4 24.77 -39.72 32.17
N PHE A 5 26.05 -39.92 31.89
CA PHE A 5 26.85 -38.93 31.13
C PHE A 5 26.41 -38.83 29.66
N ARG A 6 26.03 -39.94 29.00
CA ARG A 6 25.52 -39.92 27.62
C ARG A 6 24.18 -39.20 27.48
N ARG A 7 23.28 -39.27 28.46
CA ARG A 7 22.00 -38.56 28.43
C ARG A 7 22.15 -37.06 28.64
N ILE A 8 23.07 -36.62 29.48
CA ILE A 8 23.34 -35.19 29.70
C ILE A 8 24.00 -34.55 28.48
N VAL A 9 24.93 -35.24 27.82
CA VAL A 9 25.58 -34.72 26.59
C VAL A 9 24.60 -34.63 25.43
N VAL A 10 23.66 -35.58 25.28
CA VAL A 10 22.63 -35.52 24.22
C VAL A 10 21.60 -34.40 24.47
N VAL A 11 21.21 -34.17 25.73
CA VAL A 11 20.28 -33.09 26.09
C VAL A 11 20.94 -31.70 25.92
N VAL A 12 22.21 -31.57 26.28
CA VAL A 12 22.96 -30.32 26.07
C VAL A 12 23.22 -30.05 24.60
N LEU A 13 23.50 -31.10 23.78
CA LEU A 13 23.62 -30.96 22.33
C LEU A 13 22.29 -30.63 21.63
N LEU A 14 21.17 -31.18 22.08
CA LEU A 14 19.84 -30.85 21.55
C LEU A 14 19.38 -29.45 21.97
N LEU A 15 19.69 -29.02 23.19
CA LEU A 15 19.43 -27.65 23.63
C LEU A 15 20.35 -26.63 22.95
N SER A 16 21.64 -26.98 22.72
CA SER A 16 22.53 -26.08 21.93
C SER A 16 22.16 -26.02 20.46
N CYS A 17 21.67 -27.10 19.83
CA CYS A 17 21.13 -27.07 18.49
C CYS A 17 19.81 -26.29 18.39
N ALA A 18 18.94 -26.36 19.40
CA ALA A 18 17.71 -25.57 19.44
C ALA A 18 17.98 -24.07 19.66
N VAL A 19 18.94 -23.74 20.53
CA VAL A 19 19.37 -22.35 20.79
C VAL A 19 20.15 -21.79 19.58
N LEU A 20 20.98 -22.60 18.92
CA LEU A 20 21.68 -22.20 17.68
C LEU A 20 20.69 -22.03 16.50
N ASN A 21 19.61 -22.82 16.41
CA ASN A 21 18.57 -22.60 15.40
C ASN A 21 17.66 -21.39 15.72
N ALA A 22 17.54 -20.98 16.96
CA ALA A 22 16.81 -19.77 17.35
C ALA A 22 17.65 -18.49 17.17
N GLN A 23 18.99 -18.59 17.26
CA GLN A 23 19.90 -17.44 17.11
C GLN A 23 20.40 -17.18 15.69
N ASN A 24 20.17 -18.07 14.72
CA ASN A 24 20.72 -17.99 13.35
C ASN A 24 19.64 -17.88 12.26
N ARG A 25 18.50 -17.21 12.52
CA ARG A 25 17.82 -16.48 11.45
C ARG A 25 18.46 -15.09 11.35
N ALA A 26 19.73 -15.05 10.91
CA ALA A 26 20.34 -13.83 10.46
C ALA A 26 19.37 -13.17 9.47
N LYS A 27 19.05 -11.88 9.66
CA LYS A 27 18.32 -11.11 8.65
C LYS A 27 19.00 -11.42 7.32
N THR A 28 18.27 -12.03 6.38
CA THR A 28 18.83 -12.28 5.05
C THR A 28 18.93 -10.93 4.38
N VAL A 29 20.14 -10.41 4.35
CA VAL A 29 20.48 -9.18 3.65
C VAL A 29 21.24 -9.54 2.39
N ASP A 30 21.13 -8.71 1.35
CA ASP A 30 21.92 -8.84 0.13
C ASP A 30 23.40 -8.50 0.38
N ALA A 31 24.23 -8.57 -0.67
CA ALA A 31 25.65 -8.23 -0.58
C ALA A 31 25.91 -6.75 -0.20
N GLY A 32 24.92 -5.88 -0.34
CA GLY A 32 24.95 -4.47 0.07
C GLY A 32 24.48 -4.21 1.49
N GLY A 33 24.02 -5.26 2.19
CA GLY A 33 23.47 -5.15 3.55
C GLY A 33 21.99 -4.76 3.61
N HIS A 34 21.26 -4.80 2.47
CA HIS A 34 19.85 -4.44 2.39
C HIS A 34 18.96 -5.63 2.67
N ALA A 35 17.92 -5.42 3.46
CA ALA A 35 16.84 -6.41 3.61
C ALA A 35 16.08 -6.54 2.27
N TRP A 36 15.51 -7.72 2.00
CA TRP A 36 14.87 -8.06 0.73
C TRP A 36 13.83 -7.02 0.26
N TRP A 37 13.07 -6.44 1.20
CA TRP A 37 12.00 -5.49 0.92
C TRP A 37 12.50 -4.09 0.51
N GLN A 38 13.76 -3.73 0.78
CA GLN A 38 14.29 -2.39 0.47
C GLN A 38 14.42 -2.16 -1.04
N HIS A 39 14.88 -3.15 -1.78
CA HIS A 39 15.03 -3.05 -3.24
C HIS A 39 13.84 -3.64 -4.01
N ALA A 40 12.91 -4.29 -3.31
CA ALA A 40 11.75 -4.92 -3.91
C ALA A 40 10.78 -3.91 -4.55
N VAL A 41 10.11 -4.36 -5.59
CA VAL A 41 8.96 -3.71 -6.19
C VAL A 41 7.70 -4.42 -5.70
N PHE A 42 6.86 -3.70 -5.00
CA PHE A 42 5.58 -4.21 -4.52
C PHE A 42 4.47 -3.91 -5.53
N TYR A 43 3.50 -4.80 -5.60
CA TYR A 43 2.34 -4.66 -6.48
C TYR A 43 1.07 -4.96 -5.67
N GLU A 44 0.20 -3.98 -5.55
CA GLU A 44 -1.07 -4.11 -4.86
C GLU A 44 -2.07 -4.81 -5.76
N VAL A 45 -2.57 -5.95 -5.29
CA VAL A 45 -3.62 -6.75 -5.92
C VAL A 45 -4.92 -6.57 -5.16
N TYR A 46 -5.95 -6.07 -5.84
CA TYR A 46 -7.31 -6.09 -5.35
C TYR A 46 -7.97 -7.40 -5.80
N PRO A 47 -8.04 -8.44 -4.93
CA PRO A 47 -8.33 -9.81 -5.36
C PRO A 47 -9.63 -9.92 -6.15
N ARG A 48 -10.67 -9.25 -5.69
CA ARG A 48 -12.01 -9.18 -6.28
C ARG A 48 -12.03 -8.74 -7.74
N SER A 49 -11.04 -7.95 -8.17
CA SER A 49 -10.96 -7.35 -9.50
C SER A 49 -9.76 -7.81 -10.33
N PHE A 50 -8.93 -8.73 -9.83
CA PHE A 50 -7.69 -9.06 -10.51
C PHE A 50 -7.87 -10.13 -11.59
N ALA A 51 -8.36 -11.33 -11.25
CA ALA A 51 -8.66 -12.38 -12.20
C ALA A 51 -9.65 -13.39 -11.58
N ASP A 52 -10.69 -13.73 -12.31
CA ASP A 52 -11.74 -14.68 -11.93
C ASP A 52 -11.47 -16.05 -12.57
N SER A 53 -11.12 -17.04 -11.76
CA SER A 53 -10.80 -18.39 -12.25
C SER A 53 -12.00 -19.33 -12.29
N ASN A 54 -13.04 -19.08 -11.50
CA ASN A 54 -14.22 -19.92 -11.35
C ASN A 54 -15.43 -19.42 -12.16
N ASN A 55 -15.34 -18.22 -12.74
CA ASN A 55 -16.35 -17.54 -13.54
C ASN A 55 -17.63 -17.18 -12.77
N ASP A 56 -17.50 -16.72 -11.53
CA ASP A 56 -18.61 -16.18 -10.74
C ASP A 56 -18.74 -14.65 -10.82
N GLY A 57 -17.81 -13.98 -11.49
CA GLY A 57 -17.78 -12.52 -11.66
C GLY A 57 -16.92 -11.81 -10.62
N VAL A 58 -16.28 -12.55 -9.74
CA VAL A 58 -15.37 -12.06 -8.68
C VAL A 58 -14.01 -12.71 -8.83
N GLY A 59 -12.94 -11.95 -8.75
CA GLY A 59 -11.59 -12.50 -8.78
C GLY A 59 -11.25 -13.30 -7.51
N ASP A 60 -10.33 -14.26 -7.64
CA ASP A 60 -10.04 -15.24 -6.59
C ASP A 60 -8.55 -15.60 -6.49
N MET A 61 -8.17 -16.41 -5.48
CA MET A 61 -6.78 -16.82 -5.21
C MET A 61 -6.16 -17.62 -6.37
N ASN A 62 -6.93 -18.48 -7.01
CA ASN A 62 -6.47 -19.25 -8.17
C ASN A 62 -6.32 -18.35 -9.40
N GLY A 63 -7.16 -17.33 -9.54
CA GLY A 63 -7.01 -16.27 -10.54
C GLY A 63 -5.70 -15.52 -10.35
N ILE A 64 -5.38 -15.09 -9.14
CA ILE A 64 -4.09 -14.45 -8.82
C ILE A 64 -2.93 -15.41 -9.15
N ALA A 65 -3.02 -16.68 -8.74
CA ALA A 65 -1.99 -17.68 -9.00
C ALA A 65 -1.74 -17.88 -10.50
N SER A 66 -2.78 -17.81 -11.32
CA SER A 66 -2.69 -17.92 -12.79
C SER A 66 -1.93 -16.77 -13.47
N LYS A 67 -1.77 -15.65 -12.77
CA LYS A 67 -1.12 -14.43 -13.28
C LYS A 67 0.27 -14.16 -12.69
N LEU A 68 0.80 -15.08 -11.90
CA LEU A 68 2.13 -14.92 -11.29
C LEU A 68 3.27 -14.79 -12.32
N ASP A 69 3.17 -15.46 -13.47
CA ASP A 69 4.17 -15.33 -14.53
C ASP A 69 4.16 -13.93 -15.17
N TYR A 70 2.98 -13.33 -15.34
CA TYR A 70 2.85 -11.94 -15.76
C TYR A 70 3.50 -10.98 -14.76
N LEU A 71 3.21 -11.15 -13.47
CA LEU A 71 3.80 -10.31 -12.41
C LEU A 71 5.32 -10.45 -12.35
N LYS A 72 5.83 -11.67 -12.53
CA LYS A 72 7.28 -11.90 -12.59
C LYS A 72 7.93 -11.27 -13.81
N ASP A 73 7.31 -11.37 -14.97
CA ASP A 73 7.79 -10.76 -16.22
C ASP A 73 7.71 -9.22 -16.17
N LEU A 74 6.74 -8.65 -15.47
CA LEU A 74 6.67 -7.22 -15.19
C LEU A 74 7.86 -6.75 -14.33
N GLY A 75 8.38 -7.60 -13.46
CA GLY A 75 9.47 -7.27 -12.54
C GLY A 75 8.99 -7.05 -11.09
N VAL A 76 7.86 -7.64 -10.71
CA VAL A 76 7.33 -7.58 -9.34
C VAL A 76 8.07 -8.57 -8.43
N ASP A 77 8.44 -8.13 -7.23
CA ASP A 77 9.11 -8.94 -6.22
C ASP A 77 8.18 -9.32 -5.06
N ALA A 78 7.13 -8.55 -4.82
CA ALA A 78 6.15 -8.82 -3.78
C ALA A 78 4.75 -8.40 -4.22
N ILE A 79 3.73 -9.19 -3.91
CA ILE A 79 2.33 -8.81 -4.08
C ILE A 79 1.70 -8.53 -2.72
N TRP A 80 1.04 -7.38 -2.60
CA TRP A 80 0.16 -7.06 -1.48
C TRP A 80 -1.27 -7.34 -1.90
N ILE A 81 -1.90 -8.31 -1.24
CA ILE A 81 -3.29 -8.69 -1.43
C ILE A 81 -4.14 -7.91 -0.43
N THR A 82 -5.06 -7.06 -0.92
CA THR A 82 -6.01 -6.34 -0.08
C THR A 82 -6.93 -7.33 0.65
N PRO A 83 -7.76 -6.93 1.66
CA PRO A 83 -8.37 -7.86 2.58
C PRO A 83 -9.04 -9.06 1.91
N CYS A 84 -8.64 -10.24 2.33
CA CYS A 84 -9.13 -11.51 1.79
C CYS A 84 -9.60 -12.50 2.87
N PHE A 85 -9.68 -12.06 4.12
CA PHE A 85 -10.20 -12.84 5.23
C PHE A 85 -11.74 -12.88 5.19
N PRO A 86 -12.39 -13.90 5.80
CA PRO A 86 -13.84 -13.96 5.91
C PRO A 86 -14.45 -12.66 6.44
N SER A 87 -15.44 -12.14 5.71
CA SER A 87 -16.06 -10.84 5.97
C SER A 87 -17.52 -10.85 5.51
N PRO A 88 -18.45 -10.21 6.23
CA PRO A 88 -19.79 -9.89 5.72
C PRO A 88 -19.80 -8.89 4.55
N GLN A 89 -18.63 -8.35 4.19
CA GLN A 89 -18.44 -7.47 3.03
C GLN A 89 -19.17 -6.11 3.14
N VAL A 90 -19.34 -5.60 4.35
CA VAL A 90 -19.89 -4.26 4.57
C VAL A 90 -18.93 -3.20 4.05
N ASP A 91 -17.62 -3.43 4.20
CA ASP A 91 -16.54 -2.59 3.66
C ASP A 91 -15.53 -3.45 2.85
N PHE A 92 -16.06 -4.29 1.97
CA PHE A 92 -15.29 -5.08 0.99
C PHE A 92 -14.08 -5.83 1.57
N GLY A 93 -14.26 -6.46 2.76
CA GLY A 93 -13.24 -7.27 3.42
C GLY A 93 -12.57 -6.59 4.62
N TYR A 94 -12.70 -5.27 4.78
CA TYR A 94 -12.17 -4.57 5.95
C TYR A 94 -12.98 -4.83 7.23
N ASP A 95 -14.20 -5.36 7.16
CA ASP A 95 -15.01 -5.85 8.27
C ASP A 95 -14.76 -7.34 8.51
N VAL A 96 -13.61 -7.69 9.11
CA VAL A 96 -13.12 -9.07 9.29
C VAL A 96 -13.93 -9.83 10.32
N SER A 97 -14.48 -10.99 9.93
CA SER A 97 -15.21 -11.90 10.84
C SER A 97 -14.41 -13.13 11.30
N ASN A 98 -13.29 -13.43 10.65
CA ASN A 98 -12.35 -14.47 11.04
C ASN A 98 -10.96 -14.14 10.46
N TYR A 99 -9.93 -14.04 11.31
CA TYR A 99 -8.57 -13.68 10.86
C TYR A 99 -7.73 -14.87 10.40
N GLU A 100 -8.17 -16.10 10.61
CA GLU A 100 -7.38 -17.31 10.38
C GLU A 100 -7.96 -18.20 9.28
N ASP A 101 -8.59 -17.56 8.25
CA ASP A 101 -9.11 -18.26 7.08
C ASP A 101 -9.14 -17.32 5.86
N ILE A 102 -9.44 -17.85 4.70
CA ILE A 102 -9.72 -17.12 3.46
C ILE A 102 -11.23 -17.02 3.25
N ASP A 103 -11.72 -15.86 2.85
CA ASP A 103 -13.14 -15.67 2.51
C ASP A 103 -13.53 -16.64 1.39
N PRO A 104 -14.61 -17.44 1.58
CA PRO A 104 -15.10 -18.36 0.56
C PRO A 104 -15.33 -17.73 -0.82
N MET A 105 -15.55 -16.42 -0.87
CA MET A 105 -15.64 -15.65 -2.12
C MET A 105 -14.33 -15.70 -2.92
N TYR A 106 -13.19 -15.78 -2.24
CA TYR A 106 -11.86 -15.79 -2.86
C TYR A 106 -11.23 -17.19 -2.95
N GLY A 107 -11.90 -18.20 -2.42
CA GLY A 107 -11.42 -19.57 -2.38
C GLY A 107 -11.26 -20.13 -0.98
N THR A 108 -10.30 -21.02 -0.81
CA THR A 108 -10.02 -21.72 0.44
C THR A 108 -8.62 -21.40 0.96
N LEU A 109 -8.34 -21.74 2.22
CA LEU A 109 -6.98 -21.68 2.76
C LEU A 109 -5.99 -22.52 1.94
N ALA A 110 -6.42 -23.68 1.39
CA ALA A 110 -5.59 -24.50 0.52
C ALA A 110 -5.24 -23.79 -0.82
N ASP A 111 -6.17 -23.00 -1.38
CA ASP A 111 -5.91 -22.18 -2.57
C ASP A 111 -4.88 -21.07 -2.26
N PHE A 112 -4.99 -20.44 -1.10
CA PHE A 112 -3.98 -19.48 -0.63
C PHE A 112 -2.61 -20.14 -0.45
N GLU A 113 -2.53 -21.30 0.21
CA GLU A 113 -1.28 -22.03 0.40
C GLU A 113 -0.66 -22.47 -0.94
N ASN A 114 -1.50 -22.78 -1.94
CA ASN A 114 -1.06 -23.02 -3.31
C ASN A 114 -0.47 -21.73 -3.93
N LEU A 115 -1.18 -20.61 -3.84
CA LEU A 115 -0.70 -19.31 -4.32
C LEU A 115 0.65 -18.94 -3.68
N ALA A 116 0.78 -19.07 -2.35
CA ALA A 116 2.02 -18.77 -1.64
C ALA A 116 3.19 -19.66 -2.08
N ARG A 117 2.93 -20.95 -2.32
CA ARG A 117 3.92 -21.89 -2.84
C ARG A 117 4.36 -21.54 -4.26
N GLU A 118 3.42 -21.22 -5.15
CA GLU A 118 3.69 -20.85 -6.55
C GLU A 118 4.39 -19.50 -6.67
N ALA A 119 4.03 -18.52 -5.84
CA ALA A 119 4.71 -17.23 -5.74
C ALA A 119 6.17 -17.42 -5.28
N LYS A 120 6.40 -18.23 -4.23
CA LYS A 120 7.75 -18.54 -3.74
C LYS A 120 8.64 -19.17 -4.80
N LYS A 121 8.12 -20.06 -5.65
CA LYS A 121 8.89 -20.67 -6.76
C LYS A 121 9.40 -19.62 -7.76
N ARG A 122 8.67 -18.51 -7.91
CA ARG A 122 9.01 -17.38 -8.79
C ARG A 122 9.80 -16.28 -8.10
N GLY A 123 10.10 -16.45 -6.81
CA GLY A 123 10.76 -15.43 -5.99
C GLY A 123 9.87 -14.22 -5.71
N ILE A 124 8.54 -14.41 -5.69
CA ILE A 124 7.56 -13.38 -5.34
C ILE A 124 7.14 -13.60 -3.88
N HIS A 125 7.22 -12.54 -3.10
CA HIS A 125 6.78 -12.50 -1.71
C HIS A 125 5.27 -12.20 -1.62
N ILE A 126 4.59 -12.78 -0.62
CA ILE A 126 3.17 -12.49 -0.34
C ILE A 126 3.06 -11.60 0.89
N ILE A 127 2.36 -10.49 0.73
CA ILE A 127 1.97 -9.56 1.80
C ILE A 127 0.45 -9.62 1.89
N LEU A 128 -0.07 -9.81 3.09
CA LEU A 128 -1.52 -9.71 3.33
C LEU A 128 -1.88 -8.37 3.95
N ASP A 129 -3.09 -7.92 3.68
CA ASP A 129 -3.67 -6.83 4.43
C ASP A 129 -4.12 -7.33 5.80
N PHE A 130 -3.78 -6.62 6.85
CA PHE A 130 -4.14 -6.93 8.22
C PHE A 130 -4.85 -5.75 8.85
N VAL A 131 -6.07 -5.97 9.31
CA VAL A 131 -6.93 -4.95 9.90
C VAL A 131 -6.87 -5.05 11.42
N PRO A 132 -5.91 -4.38 12.10
CA PRO A 132 -5.73 -4.55 13.53
C PRO A 132 -6.69 -3.69 14.36
N ASN A 133 -7.28 -2.63 13.79
CA ASN A 133 -8.06 -1.65 14.54
C ASN A 133 -9.41 -2.18 15.02
N HIS A 134 -10.12 -2.92 14.18
CA HIS A 134 -11.51 -3.32 14.41
C HIS A 134 -11.80 -4.72 13.85
N THR A 135 -12.93 -5.27 14.20
CA THR A 135 -13.48 -6.49 13.58
C THR A 135 -14.83 -6.18 12.94
N SER A 136 -15.40 -7.17 12.23
CA SER A 136 -16.83 -7.15 11.93
C SER A 136 -17.67 -7.24 13.21
N ASP A 137 -18.87 -6.67 13.20
CA ASP A 137 -19.89 -6.90 14.23
C ASP A 137 -20.42 -8.35 14.23
N GLN A 138 -20.06 -9.14 13.22
CA GLN A 138 -20.34 -10.59 13.12
C GLN A 138 -19.15 -11.46 13.62
N HIS A 139 -18.04 -10.85 14.04
CA HIS A 139 -16.94 -11.60 14.60
C HIS A 139 -17.35 -12.29 15.92
N PRO A 140 -17.00 -13.57 16.15
CA PRO A 140 -17.36 -14.27 17.39
C PRO A 140 -17.01 -13.53 18.68
N TRP A 141 -15.88 -12.80 18.70
CA TRP A 141 -15.47 -11.97 19.83
C TRP A 141 -16.48 -10.85 20.11
N PHE A 142 -16.96 -10.16 19.05
CA PHE A 142 -17.93 -9.10 19.24
C PHE A 142 -19.31 -9.62 19.60
N LEU A 143 -19.74 -10.74 19.01
CA LEU A 143 -21.01 -11.39 19.37
C LEU A 143 -21.05 -11.79 20.83
N ASP A 144 -19.94 -12.35 21.35
CA ASP A 144 -19.80 -12.61 22.80
C ASP A 144 -19.76 -11.31 23.60
N SER A 145 -18.92 -10.33 23.18
CA SER A 145 -18.76 -9.05 23.88
C SER A 145 -20.09 -8.31 24.08
N LYS A 146 -20.97 -8.29 23.07
CA LYS A 146 -22.26 -7.62 23.17
C LYS A 146 -23.34 -8.41 23.90
N SER A 147 -23.14 -9.70 24.14
CA SER A 147 -24.14 -10.57 24.76
C SER A 147 -24.44 -10.22 26.22
N SER A 148 -23.44 -9.68 26.94
CA SER A 148 -23.57 -9.30 28.35
C SER A 148 -22.46 -8.32 28.75
N ARG A 149 -22.74 -7.47 29.75
CA ARG A 149 -21.70 -6.62 30.38
C ARG A 149 -20.58 -7.41 31.10
N THR A 150 -20.80 -8.70 31.31
CA THR A 150 -19.86 -9.60 32.02
C THR A 150 -19.35 -10.73 31.12
N SER A 151 -19.53 -10.66 29.82
CA SER A 151 -19.02 -11.65 28.87
C SER A 151 -17.49 -11.68 28.86
N ALA A 152 -16.92 -12.82 28.46
CA ALA A 152 -15.47 -13.03 28.48
C ALA A 152 -14.71 -12.04 27.55
N HIS A 153 -15.34 -11.64 26.45
CA HIS A 153 -14.75 -10.68 25.52
C HIS A 153 -15.29 -9.25 25.70
N ARG A 154 -15.98 -8.94 26.82
CA ARG A 154 -16.55 -7.58 26.98
C ARG A 154 -15.50 -6.49 26.77
N ASP A 155 -14.36 -6.60 27.45
CA ASP A 155 -13.28 -5.62 27.42
C ASP A 155 -12.37 -5.73 26.18
N TRP A 156 -12.69 -6.61 25.24
CA TRP A 156 -11.99 -6.68 23.95
C TRP A 156 -12.39 -5.54 23.02
N TYR A 157 -13.53 -4.90 23.33
CA TYR A 157 -14.06 -3.74 22.60
C TYR A 157 -14.30 -2.57 23.55
N ILE A 158 -14.50 -1.40 23.00
CA ILE A 158 -14.62 -0.16 23.77
C ILE A 158 -16.09 0.11 24.03
N TRP A 159 -16.55 -0.20 25.23
CA TRP A 159 -17.92 0.03 25.69
C TRP A 159 -17.97 1.14 26.73
N ARG A 160 -18.95 2.06 26.63
CA ARG A 160 -19.14 3.15 27.58
C ARG A 160 -20.62 3.41 27.82
N ASP A 161 -20.93 3.88 29.03
CA ASP A 161 -22.25 4.44 29.31
C ASP A 161 -22.39 5.79 28.59
N GLY A 162 -23.62 6.16 28.23
CA GLY A 162 -23.90 7.47 27.65
C GLY A 162 -23.62 8.60 28.63
N LYS A 163 -23.32 9.79 28.12
CA LYS A 163 -23.12 11.01 28.93
C LYS A 163 -24.34 11.34 29.77
N VAL A 164 -25.50 11.18 29.17
CA VAL A 164 -26.83 11.18 29.79
C VAL A 164 -27.71 10.18 29.04
N PRO A 165 -28.87 9.75 29.57
CA PRO A 165 -29.76 8.83 28.86
C PRO A 165 -30.03 9.29 27.42
N GLY A 166 -29.80 8.41 26.44
CA GLY A 166 -30.04 8.68 25.02
C GLY A 166 -28.96 9.50 24.30
N GLN A 167 -27.87 9.88 24.95
CA GLN A 167 -26.76 10.59 24.32
C GLN A 167 -25.48 9.76 24.36
N PRO A 168 -24.64 9.83 23.30
CA PRO A 168 -23.36 9.13 23.27
C PRO A 168 -22.40 9.66 24.35
N PRO A 169 -21.31 8.94 24.66
CA PRO A 169 -20.31 9.33 25.66
C PRO A 169 -19.66 10.68 25.38
N ASN A 170 -19.42 11.00 24.11
CA ASN A 170 -18.81 12.27 23.67
C ASN A 170 -19.25 12.62 22.22
N ASN A 171 -18.61 13.64 21.64
CA ASN A 171 -18.99 14.18 20.34
C ASN A 171 -18.28 13.50 19.15
N TRP A 172 -17.53 12.43 19.31
CA TRP A 172 -16.74 11.85 18.21
C TRP A 172 -17.64 11.40 17.06
N THR A 173 -17.20 11.73 15.84
CA THR A 173 -17.85 11.32 14.61
C THR A 173 -17.08 10.18 13.93
N SER A 174 -17.83 9.28 13.29
CA SER A 174 -17.26 8.29 12.38
C SER A 174 -16.66 9.00 11.16
N THR A 175 -15.58 8.45 10.61
CA THR A 175 -15.02 8.97 9.35
C THR A 175 -15.97 8.76 8.16
N PHE A 176 -16.92 7.82 8.26
CA PHE A 176 -17.94 7.55 7.25
C PHE A 176 -19.32 8.18 7.57
N GLY A 177 -19.34 9.13 8.50
CA GLY A 177 -20.48 9.94 8.85
C GLY A 177 -21.28 9.45 10.07
N GLY A 178 -21.87 10.39 10.76
CA GLY A 178 -22.64 10.16 11.98
C GLY A 178 -21.78 10.00 13.23
N SER A 179 -22.41 9.59 14.34
CA SER A 179 -21.71 9.34 15.61
C SER A 179 -20.76 8.15 15.51
N ALA A 180 -19.60 8.25 16.12
CA ALA A 180 -18.66 7.12 16.31
C ALA A 180 -19.11 6.15 17.44
N TRP A 181 -20.30 6.35 17.98
CA TRP A 181 -20.86 5.55 19.07
C TRP A 181 -22.20 4.95 18.67
N LYS A 182 -22.31 3.63 18.72
CA LYS A 182 -23.56 2.91 18.46
C LYS A 182 -24.15 2.40 19.77
N PHE A 183 -25.40 2.78 20.03
CA PHE A 183 -26.16 2.30 21.20
C PHE A 183 -26.56 0.84 21.04
N ASP A 184 -26.29 0.04 22.08
CA ASP A 184 -26.76 -1.32 22.22
C ASP A 184 -27.85 -1.38 23.31
N PRO A 185 -29.12 -1.63 22.94
CA PRO A 185 -30.22 -1.65 23.91
C PRO A 185 -30.16 -2.85 24.86
N ALA A 186 -29.53 -3.95 24.46
CA ALA A 186 -29.45 -5.16 25.27
C ALA A 186 -28.57 -4.96 26.53
N THR A 187 -27.49 -4.21 26.41
CA THR A 187 -26.59 -3.91 27.51
C THR A 187 -26.73 -2.48 28.04
N ASN A 188 -27.57 -1.64 27.38
CA ASN A 188 -27.76 -0.24 27.70
C ASN A 188 -26.44 0.54 27.76
N GLN A 189 -25.53 0.26 26.80
CA GLN A 189 -24.25 0.94 26.62
C GLN A 189 -24.04 1.29 25.15
N TYR A 190 -23.02 2.11 24.88
CA TYR A 190 -22.53 2.41 23.54
C TYR A 190 -21.21 1.68 23.31
N TYR A 191 -21.03 1.14 22.09
CA TYR A 191 -19.70 0.72 21.63
C TYR A 191 -19.12 1.73 20.65
N TYR A 192 -17.81 1.83 20.66
CA TYR A 192 -17.05 2.71 19.79
C TYR A 192 -16.77 2.05 18.43
N HIS A 193 -16.84 2.86 17.37
CA HIS A 193 -16.45 2.48 16.02
C HIS A 193 -15.92 3.72 15.29
N TYR A 194 -14.69 3.67 14.80
CA TYR A 194 -14.13 4.78 14.04
C TYR A 194 -14.69 4.83 12.61
N PHE A 195 -14.93 3.66 12.00
CA PHE A 195 -15.52 3.48 10.68
C PHE A 195 -17.04 3.21 10.78
N TYR A 196 -17.57 2.19 10.08
CA TYR A 196 -18.99 1.85 10.19
C TYR A 196 -19.36 1.26 11.56
N ALA A 197 -20.60 1.37 11.92
CA ALA A 197 -21.12 0.71 13.14
C ALA A 197 -20.92 -0.81 13.12
N GLN A 198 -20.81 -1.40 11.93
CA GLN A 198 -20.50 -2.80 11.72
C GLN A 198 -19.00 -3.13 11.86
N GLN A 199 -18.17 -2.14 12.18
CA GLN A 199 -16.72 -2.28 12.39
C GLN A 199 -16.36 -1.79 13.81
N PRO A 200 -16.77 -2.52 14.88
CA PRO A 200 -16.47 -2.14 16.26
C PRO A 200 -14.96 -2.18 16.53
N ASP A 201 -14.42 -1.12 17.14
CA ASP A 201 -13.01 -0.99 17.43
C ASP A 201 -12.56 -1.89 18.58
N LEU A 202 -11.41 -2.53 18.40
CA LEU A 202 -10.75 -3.38 19.39
C LEU A 202 -10.07 -2.53 20.47
N ASN A 203 -10.14 -3.00 21.71
CA ASN A 203 -9.45 -2.37 22.84
C ASN A 203 -7.99 -2.85 22.93
N TRP A 204 -7.07 -2.18 22.25
CA TRP A 204 -5.64 -2.49 22.26
C TRP A 204 -4.97 -2.30 23.64
N ARG A 205 -5.64 -1.66 24.61
CA ARG A 205 -5.16 -1.62 26.00
C ARG A 205 -5.40 -2.93 26.75
N ASN A 206 -6.23 -3.82 26.19
CA ASN A 206 -6.41 -5.17 26.72
C ASN A 206 -5.27 -6.08 26.23
N PRO A 207 -4.43 -6.62 27.14
CA PRO A 207 -3.29 -7.47 26.76
C PRO A 207 -3.69 -8.76 26.03
N ALA A 208 -4.93 -9.23 26.22
CA ALA A 208 -5.43 -10.41 25.52
C ALA A 208 -5.67 -10.10 24.02
N VAL A 209 -6.16 -8.89 23.70
CA VAL A 209 -6.31 -8.42 22.31
C VAL A 209 -4.94 -8.32 21.66
N GLU A 210 -4.01 -7.58 22.26
CA GLU A 210 -2.64 -7.43 21.73
C GLU A 210 -1.98 -8.79 21.46
N LYS A 211 -2.02 -9.70 22.46
CA LYS A 211 -1.44 -11.04 22.32
C LYS A 211 -2.08 -11.82 21.18
N THR A 212 -3.41 -11.78 21.08
CA THR A 212 -4.15 -12.54 20.05
C THR A 212 -3.82 -12.02 18.66
N MET A 213 -3.76 -10.71 18.47
CA MET A 213 -3.38 -10.12 17.18
C MET A 213 -1.95 -10.50 16.78
N PHE A 214 -1.01 -10.56 17.74
CA PHE A 214 0.35 -11.04 17.47
C PHE A 214 0.38 -12.54 17.12
N ASP A 215 -0.43 -13.37 17.77
CA ASP A 215 -0.50 -14.80 17.47
C ASP A 215 -1.10 -15.08 16.09
N ILE A 216 -2.10 -14.30 15.66
CA ILE A 216 -2.65 -14.35 14.30
C ILE A 216 -1.57 -14.03 13.26
N THR A 217 -0.75 -12.98 13.47
CA THR A 217 0.33 -12.69 12.53
C THR A 217 1.34 -13.83 12.44
N ARG A 218 1.70 -14.48 13.57
CA ARG A 218 2.54 -15.67 13.59
C ARG A 218 1.93 -16.85 12.84
N TRP A 219 0.60 -17.01 12.94
CA TRP A 219 -0.14 -18.07 12.25
C TRP A 219 0.00 -17.96 10.72
N TRP A 220 -0.09 -16.75 10.18
CA TRP A 220 0.09 -16.46 8.76
C TRP A 220 1.56 -16.54 8.29
N TYR A 221 2.50 -16.06 9.09
CA TYR A 221 3.93 -16.19 8.76
C TYR A 221 4.36 -17.65 8.60
N LYS A 222 3.82 -18.54 9.42
CA LYS A 222 4.06 -19.99 9.29
C LYS A 222 3.50 -20.58 8.00
N ARG A 223 2.55 -19.91 7.34
CA ARG A 223 1.94 -20.30 6.05
C ARG A 223 2.58 -19.66 4.85
N GLY A 224 3.67 -18.94 5.01
CA GLY A 224 4.46 -18.38 3.91
C GLY A 224 4.19 -16.92 3.61
N VAL A 225 3.41 -16.21 4.42
CA VAL A 225 3.28 -14.75 4.35
C VAL A 225 4.62 -14.13 4.70
N SER A 226 5.07 -13.17 3.90
CA SER A 226 6.36 -12.48 4.06
C SER A 226 6.24 -11.11 4.73
N GLY A 227 5.03 -10.67 5.02
CA GLY A 227 4.76 -9.39 5.67
C GLY A 227 3.29 -9.05 5.71
N PHE A 228 3.00 -7.94 6.36
CA PHE A 228 1.65 -7.37 6.40
C PHE A 228 1.65 -5.90 6.00
N ARG A 229 0.62 -5.49 5.26
CA ARG A 229 0.17 -4.11 5.25
C ARG A 229 -0.82 -3.96 6.40
N LEU A 230 -0.50 -3.10 7.34
CA LEU A 230 -1.32 -2.82 8.51
C LEU A 230 -2.27 -1.68 8.18
N ASP A 231 -3.56 -1.97 8.20
CA ASP A 231 -4.65 -1.03 8.00
C ASP A 231 -4.76 -0.06 9.18
N ALA A 232 -5.00 1.21 8.88
CA ALA A 232 -5.42 2.23 9.85
C ALA A 232 -4.63 2.24 11.17
N VAL A 233 -3.31 2.11 11.10
CA VAL A 233 -2.45 1.94 12.29
C VAL A 233 -2.47 3.12 13.25
N ASP A 234 -2.80 4.31 12.77
CA ASP A 234 -2.79 5.54 13.55
C ASP A 234 -4.03 5.75 14.45
N ILE A 235 -5.00 4.83 14.40
CA ILE A 235 -6.25 4.90 15.17
C ILE A 235 -6.48 3.76 16.17
N LEU A 236 -5.45 2.94 16.45
CA LEU A 236 -5.55 1.80 17.38
C LEU A 236 -5.89 2.18 18.83
N PHE A 237 -5.77 3.45 19.18
CA PHE A 237 -6.02 3.95 20.53
C PHE A 237 -6.80 5.25 20.51
N GLU A 238 -7.65 5.44 21.51
CA GLU A 238 -8.45 6.64 21.78
C GLU A 238 -8.16 7.18 23.19
N ASP A 239 -8.49 8.46 23.45
CA ASP A 239 -8.33 9.05 24.79
C ASP A 239 -9.24 8.33 25.83
N PRO A 240 -8.68 7.69 26.87
CA PRO A 240 -9.46 6.97 27.86
C PRO A 240 -10.40 7.90 28.68
N ASN A 241 -10.15 9.21 28.67
CA ASN A 241 -11.00 10.20 29.32
C ASN A 241 -12.13 10.71 28.41
N LEU A 242 -12.22 10.22 27.17
CA LEU A 242 -13.29 10.52 26.21
C LEU A 242 -13.52 12.03 25.99
N LYS A 243 -12.43 12.82 25.94
CA LYS A 243 -12.53 14.27 25.67
C LYS A 243 -13.18 14.53 24.32
N ASP A 244 -14.06 15.49 24.27
CA ASP A 244 -14.69 15.93 23.02
C ASP A 244 -13.64 16.43 22.03
N ASN A 245 -13.74 16.01 20.76
CA ASN A 245 -12.87 16.53 19.69
C ASN A 245 -13.21 18.01 19.40
N PRO A 246 -12.20 18.85 19.12
CA PRO A 246 -12.43 20.21 18.68
C PRO A 246 -13.22 20.25 17.37
N VAL A 247 -14.30 21.01 17.33
CA VAL A 247 -15.09 21.28 16.12
C VAL A 247 -14.40 22.41 15.35
N THR A 248 -14.16 22.15 14.06
CA THR A 248 -13.48 23.09 13.16
C THR A 248 -14.44 23.77 12.25
N GLY A 249 -14.94 24.48 11.78
CA GLY A 249 -15.96 25.06 10.89
C GLY A 249 -16.24 24.23 9.65
N GLY A 250 -17.47 24.34 9.18
CA GLY A 250 -17.94 23.62 7.99
C GLY A 250 -18.54 22.24 8.28
N ARG A 251 -18.90 21.53 7.20
CA ARG A 251 -19.50 20.19 7.26
C ARG A 251 -18.92 19.29 6.18
N ASN A 252 -18.75 18.00 6.51
CA ASN A 252 -18.31 16.96 5.58
C ASN A 252 -19.40 16.59 4.55
N ALA A 253 -19.12 15.64 3.68
CA ALA A 253 -20.07 15.16 2.66
C ALA A 253 -21.34 14.56 3.26
N TYR A 254 -21.26 14.02 4.47
CA TYR A 254 -22.36 13.38 5.21
C TYR A 254 -23.21 14.38 6.01
N GLY A 255 -22.79 15.64 6.10
CA GLY A 255 -23.48 16.69 6.84
C GLY A 255 -23.03 16.89 8.28
N ASP A 256 -22.06 16.13 8.76
CA ASP A 256 -21.47 16.28 10.10
C ASP A 256 -20.53 17.49 10.16
N ALA A 257 -20.43 18.11 11.34
CA ALA A 257 -19.44 19.15 11.57
C ALA A 257 -18.01 18.58 11.45
N TYR A 258 -17.11 19.28 10.77
CA TYR A 258 -15.70 18.88 10.76
C TYR A 258 -15.12 18.93 12.17
N GLN A 259 -14.34 17.91 12.50
CA GLN A 259 -13.62 17.77 13.76
C GLN A 259 -12.12 17.59 13.52
N GLU A 260 -11.30 18.14 14.38
CA GLU A 260 -9.94 17.68 14.56
C GLU A 260 -9.97 16.42 15.42
N HIS A 261 -9.65 15.25 14.83
CA HIS A 261 -9.68 13.94 15.50
C HIS A 261 -8.50 13.79 16.50
N LYS A 262 -8.33 14.78 17.38
CA LYS A 262 -7.19 14.91 18.29
C LYS A 262 -7.15 13.83 19.37
N TYR A 263 -8.31 13.35 19.79
CA TYR A 263 -8.44 12.46 20.93
C TYR A 263 -8.79 11.02 20.55
N ASN A 264 -8.87 10.73 19.27
CA ASN A 264 -9.15 9.38 18.78
C ASN A 264 -8.31 8.97 17.56
N THR A 265 -7.20 9.68 17.32
CA THR A 265 -6.18 9.28 16.34
C THR A 265 -4.78 9.64 16.84
N LYS A 266 -3.78 8.87 16.40
CA LYS A 266 -2.35 9.18 16.58
C LYS A 266 -1.91 9.34 18.04
N LEU A 267 -2.52 8.57 18.95
CA LEU A 267 -2.12 8.56 20.34
C LEU A 267 -0.76 7.87 20.51
N PRO A 268 0.07 8.30 21.47
CA PRO A 268 1.44 7.78 21.64
C PRO A 268 1.53 6.26 21.90
N GLU A 269 0.47 5.64 22.42
CA GLU A 269 0.40 4.20 22.66
C GLU A 269 0.51 3.37 21.39
N VAL A 270 0.13 3.91 20.22
CA VAL A 270 0.27 3.27 18.90
C VAL A 270 1.69 2.77 18.69
N HIS A 271 2.69 3.56 19.06
CA HIS A 271 4.10 3.22 18.90
C HIS A 271 4.52 1.98 19.71
N GLN A 272 3.89 1.72 20.86
CA GLN A 272 4.14 0.49 21.62
C GLN A 272 3.60 -0.74 20.90
N ALA A 273 2.37 -0.68 20.38
CA ALA A 273 1.75 -1.76 19.60
C ALA A 273 2.58 -2.07 18.33
N LEU A 274 3.03 -1.03 17.61
CA LEU A 274 3.87 -1.20 16.42
C LEU A 274 5.21 -1.87 16.75
N ARG A 275 5.86 -1.51 17.86
CA ARG A 275 7.08 -2.20 18.31
C ARG A 275 6.83 -3.67 18.66
N GLY A 276 5.66 -4.00 19.21
CA GLY A 276 5.24 -5.37 19.46
C GLY A 276 5.08 -6.17 18.17
N LEU A 277 4.31 -5.65 17.22
CA LEU A 277 4.14 -6.26 15.89
C LEU A 277 5.48 -6.42 15.15
N ARG A 278 6.34 -5.39 15.22
CA ARG A 278 7.67 -5.44 14.62
C ARG A 278 8.54 -6.55 15.21
N LYS A 279 8.49 -6.75 16.50
CA LYS A 279 9.21 -7.84 17.18
C LYS A 279 8.79 -9.21 16.63
N VAL A 280 7.49 -9.38 16.42
CA VAL A 280 6.95 -10.61 15.82
C VAL A 280 7.40 -10.73 14.36
N ALA A 281 7.33 -9.68 13.56
CA ALA A 281 7.78 -9.69 12.18
C ALA A 281 9.27 -10.04 12.05
N ASP A 282 10.11 -9.51 12.92
CA ASP A 282 11.56 -9.80 12.96
C ASP A 282 11.85 -11.30 13.25
N GLU A 283 10.98 -12.03 13.99
CA GLU A 283 11.10 -13.49 14.20
C GLU A 283 11.06 -14.29 12.88
N TYR A 284 10.40 -13.72 11.84
CA TYR A 284 10.15 -14.39 10.56
C TYR A 284 10.86 -13.71 9.37
N ASN A 285 11.72 -12.72 9.60
CA ASN A 285 12.30 -11.86 8.55
C ASN A 285 11.22 -11.22 7.64
N ALA A 286 10.09 -10.87 8.24
CA ALA A 286 8.94 -10.31 7.56
C ALA A 286 8.97 -8.77 7.58
N VAL A 287 8.21 -8.16 6.67
CA VAL A 287 8.07 -6.70 6.56
C VAL A 287 6.73 -6.23 7.10
N LEU A 288 6.71 -5.09 7.77
CA LEU A 288 5.51 -4.35 8.13
C LEU A 288 5.44 -3.07 7.28
N ILE A 289 4.37 -2.97 6.53
CA ILE A 289 3.97 -1.79 5.77
C ILE A 289 2.80 -1.18 6.54
N GLY A 290 2.85 0.08 6.92
CA GLY A 290 1.76 0.72 7.66
C GLY A 290 1.04 1.75 6.82
N GLU A 291 -0.28 1.74 6.81
CA GLU A 291 -1.04 2.86 6.32
C GLU A 291 -0.93 4.03 7.31
N THR A 292 -0.25 5.08 6.88
CA THR A 292 0.06 6.24 7.74
C THR A 292 -0.34 7.54 7.03
N TRP A 293 -1.46 8.14 7.46
CA TRP A 293 -1.92 9.42 6.95
C TRP A 293 -1.26 10.57 7.73
N THR A 294 -0.05 10.93 7.31
CA THR A 294 0.76 11.95 7.98
C THR A 294 0.73 13.28 7.22
N LYS A 295 0.79 14.37 7.96
CA LYS A 295 0.77 15.73 7.38
C LYS A 295 2.11 16.14 6.76
N ASP A 296 3.20 15.55 7.26
CA ASP A 296 4.57 15.86 6.86
C ASP A 296 5.54 14.72 7.22
N ILE A 297 6.78 14.85 6.76
CA ILE A 297 7.83 13.85 6.97
C ILE A 297 8.25 13.74 8.45
N ALA A 298 8.09 14.79 9.25
CA ALA A 298 8.41 14.74 10.67
C ALA A 298 7.45 13.80 11.40
N GLU A 299 6.17 13.85 11.05
CA GLU A 299 5.18 12.93 11.58
C GLU A 299 5.39 11.50 11.05
N LEU A 300 5.71 11.33 9.75
CA LEU A 300 6.04 10.02 9.18
C LEU A 300 7.23 9.38 9.90
N ASN A 301 8.22 10.16 10.28
CA ASN A 301 9.40 9.67 11.00
C ASN A 301 9.07 9.05 12.35
N LEU A 302 7.95 9.39 12.98
CA LEU A 302 7.52 8.76 14.22
C LEU A 302 7.22 7.27 14.04
N TYR A 303 6.67 6.90 12.87
CA TYR A 303 6.28 5.52 12.56
C TYR A 303 7.44 4.59 12.19
N TYR A 304 8.61 5.12 11.84
CA TYR A 304 9.84 4.30 11.79
C TYR A 304 10.31 3.91 13.21
N GLY A 305 9.97 4.72 14.21
CA GLY A 305 10.40 4.53 15.59
C GLY A 305 11.88 4.86 15.83
N LYS A 306 12.28 4.84 17.09
CA LYS A 306 13.67 5.11 17.48
C LYS A 306 14.58 3.98 17.02
N GLY A 307 15.50 4.29 16.08
CA GLY A 307 16.40 3.27 15.50
C GLY A 307 15.68 2.32 14.56
N ASN A 308 14.61 2.75 13.92
CA ASN A 308 13.83 1.99 12.94
C ASN A 308 13.28 0.67 13.51
N ASN A 309 12.70 0.72 14.71
CA ASN A 309 12.20 -0.45 15.43
C ASN A 309 10.66 -0.58 15.42
N GLU A 310 9.98 0.20 14.58
CA GLU A 310 8.54 0.13 14.35
C GLU A 310 8.27 -0.33 12.91
N LEU A 311 7.55 0.42 12.10
CA LEU A 311 7.31 0.04 10.70
C LEU A 311 8.60 0.08 9.88
N GLN A 312 8.79 -0.91 9.01
CA GLN A 312 9.87 -0.86 8.02
C GLN A 312 9.51 0.08 6.86
N LEU A 313 8.24 0.05 6.44
CA LEU A 313 7.72 0.79 5.30
C LEU A 313 6.42 1.53 5.69
N PRO A 314 6.47 2.61 6.48
CA PRO A 314 5.32 3.48 6.61
C PRO A 314 4.99 4.08 5.23
N MET A 315 3.73 3.97 4.78
CA MET A 315 3.30 4.45 3.47
C MET A 315 3.33 5.98 3.44
N ASP A 316 4.09 6.53 2.51
CA ASP A 316 4.18 7.97 2.31
C ASP A 316 3.17 8.41 1.24
N PHE A 317 2.09 9.03 1.68
CA PHE A 317 1.05 9.58 0.82
C PHE A 317 1.32 11.03 0.38
N LEU A 318 2.47 11.63 0.72
CA LEU A 318 2.75 13.03 0.35
C LEU A 318 2.78 13.25 -1.17
N PHE A 319 3.20 12.26 -1.96
CA PHE A 319 3.09 12.35 -3.41
C PHE A 319 1.65 12.40 -3.90
N THR A 320 0.72 11.78 -3.20
CA THR A 320 -0.70 11.78 -3.58
C THR A 320 -1.36 13.15 -3.38
N THR A 321 -0.74 14.03 -2.58
CA THR A 321 -1.21 15.41 -2.35
C THR A 321 -0.86 16.35 -3.50
N VAL A 322 0.05 15.96 -4.38
CA VAL A 322 0.41 16.74 -5.57
C VAL A 322 -0.63 16.47 -6.66
N ASN A 323 -1.52 17.44 -6.90
CA ASN A 323 -2.69 17.26 -7.76
C ASN A 323 -2.46 17.59 -9.25
N LYS A 324 -1.25 18.01 -9.62
CA LYS A 324 -0.88 18.38 -10.99
C LYS A 324 0.62 18.23 -11.21
N LEU A 325 1.00 18.11 -12.47
CA LEU A 325 2.42 18.07 -12.84
C LEU A 325 3.09 19.41 -12.50
N SER A 326 3.91 19.41 -11.46
CA SER A 326 4.64 20.58 -10.97
C SER A 326 6.04 20.17 -10.53
N PRO A 327 7.09 20.53 -11.29
CA PRO A 327 8.47 20.27 -10.87
C PRO A 327 8.80 20.80 -9.48
N ALA A 328 8.28 21.98 -9.13
CA ALA A 328 8.52 22.60 -7.84
C ALA A 328 7.93 21.79 -6.67
N GLU A 329 6.67 21.35 -6.81
CA GLU A 329 6.01 20.55 -5.77
C GLU A 329 6.66 19.17 -5.63
N PHE A 330 6.97 18.49 -6.74
CA PHE A 330 7.67 17.21 -6.67
C PHE A 330 9.08 17.35 -6.07
N ARG A 331 9.84 18.40 -6.40
CA ARG A 331 11.15 18.65 -5.74
C ARG A 331 10.99 18.80 -4.22
N LYS A 332 9.97 19.51 -3.78
CA LYS A 332 9.66 19.71 -2.36
C LYS A 332 9.38 18.36 -1.69
N GLN A 333 8.53 17.53 -2.27
CA GLN A 333 8.20 16.21 -1.72
C GLN A 333 9.42 15.27 -1.74
N ILE A 334 10.19 15.23 -2.83
CA ILE A 334 11.41 14.42 -2.92
C ILE A 334 12.42 14.85 -1.85
N ALA A 335 12.60 16.16 -1.64
CA ALA A 335 13.50 16.67 -0.60
C ALA A 335 13.03 16.26 0.81
N ALA A 336 11.72 16.31 1.07
CA ALA A 336 11.13 15.84 2.32
C ALA A 336 11.39 14.34 2.52
N ILE A 337 11.06 13.51 1.55
CA ILE A 337 11.25 12.06 1.59
C ILE A 337 12.73 11.67 1.79
N ASN A 338 13.65 12.37 1.12
CA ASN A 338 15.08 12.12 1.31
C ASN A 338 15.59 12.48 2.72
N SER A 339 14.81 13.23 3.52
CA SER A 339 15.09 13.50 4.93
C SER A 339 14.47 12.48 5.90
N ALA A 340 13.79 11.45 5.38
CA ALA A 340 13.21 10.39 6.20
C ALA A 340 14.28 9.67 7.03
N SER A 341 13.94 9.34 8.27
CA SER A 341 14.83 8.61 9.19
C SER A 341 14.97 7.12 8.84
N GLY A 342 14.05 6.58 8.05
CA GLY A 342 14.04 5.20 7.59
C GLY A 342 14.09 5.06 6.06
N TRP A 343 13.70 3.88 5.56
CA TRP A 343 13.69 3.60 4.14
C TRP A 343 12.40 4.12 3.49
N PRO A 344 12.46 4.95 2.45
CA PRO A 344 11.29 5.53 1.84
C PRO A 344 10.36 4.50 1.16
N THR A 345 9.06 4.78 1.16
CA THR A 345 8.04 3.99 0.47
C THR A 345 7.20 4.92 -0.40
N PHE A 346 7.02 4.59 -1.67
CA PHE A 346 6.29 5.44 -2.62
C PHE A 346 4.95 4.83 -2.99
N VAL A 347 3.90 5.62 -2.81
CA VAL A 347 2.53 5.32 -3.24
C VAL A 347 2.03 6.50 -4.05
N ILE A 348 1.54 6.28 -5.26
CA ILE A 348 0.92 7.33 -6.08
C ILE A 348 -0.57 7.08 -6.36
N SER A 349 -1.02 5.85 -6.32
CA SER A 349 -2.43 5.45 -6.29
C SER A 349 -2.59 4.13 -5.55
N ASN A 350 -3.80 3.84 -5.10
CA ASN A 350 -4.18 2.57 -4.47
C ASN A 350 -5.70 2.35 -4.63
N HIS A 351 -6.26 1.35 -3.95
CA HIS A 351 -7.69 1.05 -3.99
C HIS A 351 -8.60 2.11 -3.32
N ASP A 352 -8.03 3.11 -2.66
CA ASP A 352 -8.75 4.24 -2.00
C ASP A 352 -8.48 5.60 -2.66
N ILE A 353 -7.54 5.66 -3.60
CA ILE A 353 -7.12 6.89 -4.25
C ILE A 353 -7.27 6.72 -5.76
N ALA A 354 -7.94 7.69 -6.40
CA ALA A 354 -8.11 7.74 -7.84
C ALA A 354 -6.79 7.50 -8.60
N ARG A 355 -6.86 6.77 -9.69
CA ARG A 355 -5.71 6.32 -10.48
C ARG A 355 -4.88 7.50 -11.00
N SER A 356 -3.56 7.36 -10.95
CA SER A 356 -2.61 8.38 -11.37
C SER A 356 -2.79 8.80 -12.83
N TYR A 357 -3.22 7.88 -13.70
CA TYR A 357 -3.49 8.11 -15.11
C TYR A 357 -4.51 9.25 -15.37
N ASP A 358 -5.58 9.30 -14.56
CA ASP A 358 -6.58 10.37 -14.68
C ASP A 358 -6.21 11.61 -13.87
N ARG A 359 -5.61 11.41 -12.72
CA ARG A 359 -5.28 12.49 -11.79
C ARG A 359 -4.27 13.48 -12.36
N TYR A 360 -3.31 13.00 -13.16
CA TYR A 360 -2.28 13.82 -13.80
C TYR A 360 -2.53 14.03 -15.30
N GLY A 361 -3.43 13.25 -15.91
CA GLY A 361 -3.72 13.28 -17.32
C GLY A 361 -4.34 14.62 -17.78
N ASP A 362 -4.02 15.02 -19.02
CA ASP A 362 -4.60 16.21 -19.68
C ASP A 362 -5.69 15.83 -20.71
N GLY A 363 -5.97 14.54 -20.88
CA GLY A 363 -6.94 13.99 -21.81
C GLY A 363 -6.40 13.75 -23.22
N GLN A 364 -5.18 14.19 -23.54
CA GLN A 364 -4.55 14.03 -24.86
C GLN A 364 -3.22 13.27 -24.80
N HIS A 365 -2.42 13.47 -23.73
CA HIS A 365 -1.07 12.92 -23.59
C HIS A 365 -0.98 11.98 -22.38
N ASN A 366 -2.08 11.37 -21.98
CA ASN A 366 -2.14 10.58 -20.73
C ASN A 366 -1.13 9.44 -20.71
N ASP A 367 -0.85 8.79 -21.85
CA ASP A 367 0.14 7.70 -21.94
C ASP A 367 1.57 8.19 -21.70
N ASP A 368 1.92 9.36 -22.24
CA ASP A 368 3.23 9.96 -22.01
C ASP A 368 3.37 10.43 -20.56
N ILE A 369 2.29 10.99 -20.01
CA ILE A 369 2.21 11.40 -18.60
C ILE A 369 2.33 10.17 -17.67
N ALA A 370 1.68 9.05 -18.00
CA ALA A 370 1.83 7.81 -17.23
C ALA A 370 3.28 7.31 -17.21
N LYS A 371 3.96 7.31 -18.37
CA LYS A 371 5.39 6.96 -18.46
C LYS A 371 6.28 7.94 -17.69
N LEU A 372 5.94 9.23 -17.71
CA LEU A 372 6.64 10.24 -16.91
C LEU A 372 6.48 10.00 -15.42
N MET A 373 5.25 9.74 -14.96
CA MET A 373 4.97 9.44 -13.55
C MET A 373 5.67 8.15 -13.09
N ALA A 374 5.64 7.09 -13.91
CA ALA A 374 6.42 5.88 -13.65
C ALA A 374 7.92 6.19 -13.48
N SER A 375 8.48 7.02 -14.38
CA SER A 375 9.89 7.42 -14.32
C SER A 375 10.21 8.20 -13.05
N LEU A 376 9.29 9.03 -12.57
CA LEU A 376 9.48 9.81 -11.35
C LEU A 376 9.75 8.90 -10.15
N TYR A 377 8.81 8.03 -9.78
CA TYR A 377 8.94 7.29 -8.52
C TYR A 377 9.79 6.02 -8.64
N LEU A 378 9.89 5.39 -9.82
CA LEU A 378 10.72 4.20 -10.02
C LEU A 378 12.23 4.50 -10.13
N THR A 379 12.63 5.75 -10.31
CA THR A 379 14.05 6.14 -10.33
C THR A 379 14.52 6.75 -8.99
N LEU A 380 13.64 6.93 -8.02
CA LEU A 380 14.01 7.36 -6.67
C LEU A 380 14.46 6.17 -5.80
N ARG A 381 15.27 6.46 -4.77
CA ARG A 381 15.66 5.47 -3.75
C ARG A 381 14.49 5.23 -2.79
N GLY A 382 14.08 4.00 -2.66
CA GLY A 382 12.97 3.59 -1.79
C GLY A 382 12.21 2.40 -2.39
N THR A 383 11.18 1.94 -1.72
CA THR A 383 10.34 0.83 -2.14
C THR A 383 9.08 1.36 -2.81
N PRO A 384 8.90 1.15 -4.12
CA PRO A 384 7.65 1.52 -4.80
C PRO A 384 6.58 0.47 -4.57
N ILE A 385 5.32 0.93 -4.40
CA ILE A 385 4.12 0.10 -4.42
C ILE A 385 3.29 0.52 -5.62
N LEU A 386 3.18 -0.37 -6.60
CA LEU A 386 2.36 -0.18 -7.80
C LEU A 386 0.95 -0.67 -7.51
N TYR A 387 -0.05 0.06 -7.95
CA TYR A 387 -1.43 -0.40 -7.92
C TYR A 387 -1.79 -1.16 -9.21
N TYR A 388 -2.50 -2.29 -9.13
CA TYR A 388 -2.82 -3.10 -10.31
C TYR A 388 -3.43 -2.26 -11.43
N GLY A 389 -2.96 -2.51 -12.66
CA GLY A 389 -3.39 -1.78 -13.86
C GLY A 389 -2.81 -0.38 -14.03
N GLU A 390 -1.97 0.09 -13.10
CA GLU A 390 -1.22 1.33 -13.25
C GLU A 390 -0.24 1.23 -14.42
N GLU A 391 0.36 0.08 -14.61
CA GLU A 391 1.26 -0.27 -15.70
C GLU A 391 0.58 -0.33 -17.09
N LEU A 392 -0.76 -0.30 -17.12
CA LEU A 392 -1.57 -0.23 -18.34
C LEU A 392 -2.20 1.15 -18.57
N GLY A 393 -2.08 2.08 -17.62
CA GLY A 393 -2.84 3.32 -17.69
C GLY A 393 -4.36 3.11 -17.52
N MET A 394 -4.78 2.17 -16.67
CA MET A 394 -6.19 2.01 -16.33
C MET A 394 -6.78 3.28 -15.77
N LYS A 395 -8.04 3.57 -16.11
CA LYS A 395 -8.77 4.79 -15.73
C LYS A 395 -9.63 4.56 -14.50
N THR A 396 -9.78 5.62 -13.70
CA THR A 396 -10.83 5.71 -12.69
C THR A 396 -12.18 5.90 -13.41
N THR A 397 -13.09 4.93 -13.27
CA THR A 397 -14.40 4.96 -13.93
C THR A 397 -15.50 5.13 -12.89
N VAL A 398 -15.73 6.38 -12.50
CA VAL A 398 -16.67 6.74 -11.42
C VAL A 398 -18.11 6.47 -11.85
N PRO A 399 -18.96 5.83 -11.00
CA PRO A 399 -20.39 5.70 -11.25
C PRO A 399 -21.08 7.04 -11.50
N THR A 400 -21.98 7.07 -12.47
CA THR A 400 -22.73 8.29 -12.84
C THR A 400 -24.09 8.37 -12.18
N ARG A 401 -24.61 7.26 -11.64
CA ARG A 401 -25.90 7.14 -10.95
C ARG A 401 -25.72 6.46 -9.59
N ARG A 402 -26.52 6.85 -8.62
CA ARG A 402 -26.46 6.32 -7.25
C ARG A 402 -26.71 4.81 -7.18
N GLU A 403 -27.62 4.31 -8.01
CA GLU A 403 -27.97 2.88 -8.06
C GLU A 403 -26.83 1.98 -8.57
N ASP A 404 -25.88 2.55 -9.31
CA ASP A 404 -24.71 1.81 -9.81
C ASP A 404 -23.58 1.74 -8.77
N VAL A 405 -23.63 2.57 -7.73
CA VAL A 405 -22.60 2.62 -6.67
C VAL A 405 -22.66 1.35 -5.81
N LYS A 406 -21.55 0.66 -5.71
CA LYS A 406 -21.36 -0.49 -4.81
C LYS A 406 -20.76 -0.06 -3.48
N ASP A 407 -19.80 0.87 -3.50
CA ASP A 407 -19.12 1.35 -2.30
C ASP A 407 -20.08 2.04 -1.33
N PRO A 408 -20.20 1.56 -0.07
CA PRO A 408 -21.05 2.17 0.96
C PRO A 408 -20.77 3.65 1.21
N ILE A 409 -19.50 4.09 1.09
CA ILE A 409 -19.08 5.49 1.21
C ILE A 409 -19.84 6.34 0.17
N GLY A 410 -19.81 5.90 -1.09
CA GLY A 410 -20.50 6.60 -2.16
C GLY A 410 -22.03 6.55 -2.04
N ARG A 411 -22.59 5.44 -1.57
CA ARG A 411 -24.04 5.32 -1.32
C ARG A 411 -24.53 6.32 -0.27
N SER A 412 -23.74 6.51 0.79
CA SER A 412 -24.06 7.42 1.90
C SER A 412 -23.77 8.88 1.55
N GLY A 413 -22.69 9.16 0.83
CA GLY A 413 -22.22 10.52 0.53
C GLY A 413 -22.76 11.13 -0.76
N TRP A 414 -23.49 10.35 -1.58
CA TRP A 414 -23.99 10.79 -2.88
C TRP A 414 -24.77 12.10 -2.83
N PRO A 415 -24.63 13.01 -3.78
CA PRO A 415 -23.71 12.99 -4.95
C PRO A 415 -22.33 13.62 -4.70
N LYS A 416 -22.05 14.10 -3.47
CA LYS A 416 -20.82 14.82 -3.13
C LYS A 416 -19.63 13.86 -3.03
N GLU A 417 -19.84 12.71 -2.41
CA GLU A 417 -18.91 11.61 -2.34
C GLU A 417 -19.47 10.45 -3.17
N LYS A 418 -18.69 9.95 -4.14
CA LYS A 418 -19.15 8.91 -5.07
C LYS A 418 -18.57 7.53 -4.78
N GLY A 419 -17.72 7.42 -3.75
CA GLY A 419 -17.04 6.21 -3.37
C GLY A 419 -15.86 5.85 -4.27
N ARG A 420 -15.32 4.66 -4.05
CA ARG A 420 -14.05 4.16 -4.59
C ARG A 420 -14.22 3.11 -5.70
N ASP A 421 -15.43 2.90 -6.20
CA ASP A 421 -15.70 1.89 -7.24
C ASP A 421 -14.88 2.14 -8.52
N GLY A 422 -14.62 3.42 -8.82
CA GLY A 422 -13.98 3.85 -10.05
C GLY A 422 -12.56 3.32 -10.23
N GLU A 423 -11.77 3.29 -9.19
CA GLU A 423 -10.41 2.77 -9.17
C GLU A 423 -10.34 1.25 -8.95
N ARG A 424 -11.45 0.60 -8.53
CA ARG A 424 -11.53 -0.82 -8.18
C ARG A 424 -12.07 -1.71 -9.30
N THR A 425 -12.20 -1.17 -10.52
CA THR A 425 -12.73 -1.88 -11.69
C THR A 425 -11.85 -3.07 -12.10
N PRO A 426 -12.42 -4.09 -12.80
CA PRO A 426 -11.69 -5.29 -13.21
C PRO A 426 -10.44 -5.00 -14.04
N MET A 427 -9.38 -5.80 -13.80
CA MET A 427 -8.12 -5.76 -14.56
C MET A 427 -8.38 -6.07 -16.05
N GLN A 428 -7.62 -5.43 -16.92
CA GLN A 428 -7.77 -5.47 -18.37
C GLN A 428 -6.71 -6.42 -18.99
N TRP A 429 -7.05 -7.71 -19.12
CA TRP A 429 -6.10 -8.72 -19.62
C TRP A 429 -6.00 -8.75 -21.14
N ASP A 430 -7.14 -8.63 -21.83
CA ASP A 430 -7.24 -8.67 -23.29
C ASP A 430 -8.52 -7.98 -23.80
N GLU A 431 -8.77 -8.01 -25.12
CA GLU A 431 -9.96 -7.42 -25.74
C GLU A 431 -11.22 -8.32 -25.72
N SER A 432 -11.13 -9.51 -25.14
CA SER A 432 -12.26 -10.46 -25.07
C SER A 432 -13.36 -9.97 -24.11
N VAL A 433 -14.42 -10.76 -24.01
CA VAL A 433 -15.55 -10.44 -23.11
C VAL A 433 -15.03 -10.16 -21.69
N ASN A 434 -15.51 -9.07 -21.09
CA ASN A 434 -15.11 -8.61 -19.78
C ASN A 434 -13.58 -8.40 -19.63
N ALA A 435 -12.92 -8.03 -20.73
CA ALA A 435 -11.47 -7.80 -20.78
C ALA A 435 -10.63 -9.01 -20.33
N GLY A 436 -11.09 -10.24 -20.56
CA GLY A 436 -10.43 -11.46 -20.11
C GLY A 436 -10.39 -11.65 -18.58
N PHE A 437 -11.07 -10.79 -17.82
CA PHE A 437 -11.18 -10.90 -16.38
C PHE A 437 -12.07 -12.08 -15.95
N SER A 438 -13.26 -12.19 -16.55
CA SER A 438 -14.28 -13.20 -16.24
C SER A 438 -15.10 -13.55 -17.49
N LYS A 439 -15.67 -14.76 -17.53
CA LYS A 439 -16.63 -15.15 -18.59
C LYS A 439 -18.08 -14.77 -18.24
N THR A 440 -18.35 -14.36 -17.01
CA THR A 440 -19.66 -13.88 -16.54
C THR A 440 -19.61 -12.39 -16.25
N THR A 441 -20.75 -11.78 -15.88
CA THR A 441 -20.82 -10.36 -15.54
C THR A 441 -19.97 -10.07 -14.31
N PRO A 442 -18.94 -9.20 -14.41
CA PRO A 442 -18.11 -8.82 -13.27
C PRO A 442 -18.88 -8.03 -12.21
N TRP A 443 -18.42 -8.07 -10.96
CA TRP A 443 -19.00 -7.36 -9.84
C TRP A 443 -19.04 -5.82 -10.02
N LEU A 444 -18.07 -5.27 -10.77
CA LEU A 444 -18.05 -3.89 -11.29
C LEU A 444 -17.89 -3.92 -12.81
N PRO A 445 -18.39 -2.91 -13.53
CA PRO A 445 -18.24 -2.83 -14.99
C PRO A 445 -16.76 -2.73 -15.40
N VAL A 446 -16.40 -3.40 -16.48
CA VAL A 446 -15.08 -3.20 -17.13
C VAL A 446 -15.04 -1.82 -17.79
N PRO A 447 -13.98 -1.03 -17.57
CA PRO A 447 -13.83 0.28 -18.20
C PRO A 447 -13.76 0.16 -19.73
N PRO A 448 -14.34 1.12 -20.48
CA PRO A 448 -14.21 1.16 -21.94
C PRO A 448 -12.77 1.21 -22.45
N SER A 449 -11.83 1.69 -21.62
CA SER A 449 -10.39 1.73 -21.92
C SER A 449 -9.78 0.33 -22.17
N ALA A 450 -10.41 -0.76 -21.74
CA ALA A 450 -9.95 -2.11 -21.99
C ALA A 450 -9.73 -2.44 -23.49
N LYS A 451 -10.43 -1.74 -24.39
CA LYS A 451 -10.27 -1.91 -25.85
C LYS A 451 -8.93 -1.35 -26.38
N THR A 452 -8.26 -0.50 -25.64
CA THR A 452 -7.01 0.15 -26.05
C THR A 452 -5.88 -0.06 -25.06
N HIS A 453 -6.19 -0.33 -23.80
CA HIS A 453 -5.26 -0.50 -22.70
C HIS A 453 -5.52 -1.85 -22.04
N ASN A 454 -4.83 -2.89 -22.52
CA ASN A 454 -4.91 -4.23 -21.97
C ASN A 454 -3.56 -4.93 -22.10
N VAL A 455 -3.34 -5.95 -21.27
CA VAL A 455 -2.06 -6.68 -21.20
C VAL A 455 -1.68 -7.29 -22.55
N ALA A 456 -2.65 -7.91 -23.26
CA ALA A 456 -2.37 -8.65 -24.48
C ALA A 456 -1.88 -7.75 -25.61
N ASP A 457 -2.46 -6.57 -25.77
CA ASP A 457 -2.09 -5.65 -26.86
C ASP A 457 -0.88 -4.83 -26.49
N GLU A 458 -0.80 -4.31 -25.25
CA GLU A 458 0.34 -3.54 -24.81
C GLU A 458 1.62 -4.36 -24.74
N SER A 459 1.54 -5.68 -24.51
CA SER A 459 2.71 -6.56 -24.56
C SER A 459 3.31 -6.70 -25.97
N LYS A 460 2.56 -6.37 -27.02
CA LYS A 460 3.03 -6.42 -28.41
C LYS A 460 3.61 -5.09 -28.89
N ASP A 461 3.22 -3.99 -28.24
CA ASP A 461 3.69 -2.65 -28.58
C ASP A 461 4.91 -2.26 -27.72
N PRO A 462 6.11 -2.10 -28.33
CA PRO A 462 7.31 -1.68 -27.61
C PRO A 462 7.22 -0.26 -27.03
N ASN A 463 6.26 0.55 -27.49
CA ASN A 463 6.04 1.93 -27.05
C ASN A 463 4.89 2.05 -26.05
N SER A 464 4.22 0.97 -25.69
CA SER A 464 3.12 0.98 -24.72
C SER A 464 3.58 1.41 -23.31
N ILE A 465 2.61 1.69 -22.44
CA ILE A 465 2.87 1.97 -21.03
C ILE A 465 3.47 0.72 -20.37
N LEU A 466 2.88 -0.46 -20.59
CA LEU A 466 3.35 -1.72 -20.04
C LEU A 466 4.80 -2.03 -20.42
N SER A 467 5.14 -1.90 -21.71
CA SER A 467 6.51 -2.13 -22.19
C SER A 467 7.50 -1.17 -21.55
N PHE A 468 7.08 0.07 -21.31
CA PHE A 468 7.90 1.07 -20.65
C PHE A 468 8.08 0.76 -19.14
N TYR A 469 7.03 0.32 -18.43
CA TYR A 469 7.14 -0.15 -17.04
C TYR A 469 8.10 -1.32 -16.92
N LYS A 470 7.97 -2.35 -17.76
CA LYS A 470 8.92 -3.50 -17.79
C LYS A 470 10.35 -3.04 -17.97
N LYS A 471 10.58 -2.10 -18.88
CA LYS A 471 11.90 -1.52 -19.11
C LYS A 471 12.45 -0.78 -17.88
N LEU A 472 11.61 0.05 -17.22
CA LEU A 472 12.01 0.79 -16.03
C LEU A 472 12.29 -0.14 -14.84
N LEU A 473 11.46 -1.13 -14.62
CA LEU A 473 11.62 -2.10 -13.52
C LEU A 473 12.88 -2.94 -13.71
N LYS A 474 13.13 -3.41 -14.95
CA LYS A 474 14.38 -4.09 -15.28
C LYS A 474 15.59 -3.17 -15.05
N LEU A 475 15.52 -1.91 -15.51
CA LEU A 475 16.57 -0.93 -15.30
C LEU A 475 16.82 -0.72 -13.80
N ARG A 476 15.76 -0.54 -13.00
CA ARG A 476 15.87 -0.38 -11.56
C ARG A 476 16.59 -1.55 -10.90
N HIS A 477 16.19 -2.79 -11.18
CA HIS A 477 16.80 -3.99 -10.59
C HIS A 477 18.28 -4.18 -10.93
N THR A 478 18.74 -3.64 -12.06
CA THR A 478 20.10 -3.85 -12.56
C THR A 478 21.03 -2.66 -12.36
N ASN A 479 20.51 -1.54 -11.86
CA ASN A 479 21.26 -0.30 -11.76
C ASN A 479 21.38 0.18 -10.31
N LYS A 480 22.59 0.13 -9.77
CA LYS A 480 22.87 0.49 -8.37
C LYS A 480 22.64 1.96 -8.08
N GLU A 481 22.85 2.82 -9.07
CA GLU A 481 22.59 4.26 -8.94
C GLU A 481 21.10 4.51 -8.64
N LEU A 482 20.20 3.76 -9.28
CA LEU A 482 18.77 3.89 -9.04
C LEU A 482 18.32 3.24 -7.72
N LEU A 483 18.97 2.17 -7.28
CA LEU A 483 18.66 1.50 -6.01
C LEU A 483 19.19 2.30 -4.81
N ASP A 484 20.50 2.56 -4.78
CA ASP A 484 21.23 3.02 -3.61
C ASP A 484 21.79 4.44 -3.74
N GLY A 485 21.87 4.96 -4.97
CA GLY A 485 22.51 6.24 -5.25
C GLY A 485 21.88 7.41 -4.48
N ASN A 486 22.70 8.38 -4.14
CA ASN A 486 22.25 9.63 -3.56
C ASN A 486 21.48 10.47 -4.59
N TYR A 487 20.46 11.17 -4.13
CA TYR A 487 19.71 12.14 -4.93
C TYR A 487 20.42 13.48 -4.96
N LEU A 488 20.70 14.01 -6.12
CA LEU A 488 21.28 15.33 -6.33
C LEU A 488 20.37 16.14 -7.28
N PRO A 489 19.61 17.13 -6.79
CA PRO A 489 18.71 17.92 -7.63
C PRO A 489 19.51 18.79 -8.61
N LEU A 490 19.01 18.89 -9.84
CA LEU A 490 19.55 19.77 -10.88
C LEU A 490 18.51 20.83 -11.27
N ASN A 491 18.94 21.97 -11.83
CA ASN A 491 18.08 23.01 -12.41
C ASN A 491 16.87 23.35 -11.52
N GLN A 492 17.11 23.58 -10.21
CA GLN A 492 16.06 23.67 -9.19
C GLN A 492 15.04 24.79 -9.41
N SER A 493 15.40 25.83 -10.20
CA SER A 493 14.49 26.92 -10.55
C SER A 493 13.63 26.64 -11.79
N ASP A 494 13.89 25.54 -12.52
CA ASP A 494 13.13 25.19 -13.72
C ASP A 494 11.68 24.83 -13.35
N GLN A 495 10.71 25.48 -14.01
CA GLN A 495 9.29 25.32 -13.73
C GLN A 495 8.61 24.28 -14.66
N LYS A 496 9.34 23.75 -15.64
CA LYS A 496 8.83 22.81 -16.64
C LYS A 496 9.51 21.45 -16.56
N VAL A 497 10.80 21.42 -16.21
CA VAL A 497 11.58 20.18 -16.15
C VAL A 497 11.98 19.85 -14.72
N LEU A 498 11.62 18.67 -14.25
CA LEU A 498 12.18 18.06 -13.05
C LEU A 498 13.42 17.27 -13.44
N SER A 499 14.57 17.60 -12.87
CA SER A 499 15.81 16.89 -13.17
C SER A 499 16.69 16.67 -11.95
N TYR A 500 17.39 15.55 -11.93
CA TYR A 500 18.29 15.17 -10.86
C TYR A 500 19.28 14.10 -11.29
N LEU A 501 20.34 13.95 -10.51
CA LEU A 501 21.24 12.78 -10.60
C LEU A 501 20.92 11.78 -9.49
N ARG A 502 21.13 10.52 -9.82
CA ARG A 502 21.28 9.43 -8.86
C ARG A 502 22.75 9.01 -8.90
N VAL A 503 23.47 9.23 -7.81
CA VAL A 503 24.92 9.08 -7.74
C VAL A 503 25.28 7.95 -6.80
N TYR A 504 25.96 6.92 -7.32
CA TYR A 504 26.50 5.81 -6.55
C TYR A 504 27.99 5.65 -6.84
N GLN A 505 28.82 5.86 -5.81
CA GLN A 505 30.28 5.91 -5.96
C GLN A 505 30.70 6.95 -7.03
N ASP A 506 31.38 6.52 -8.09
CA ASP A 506 31.84 7.35 -9.20
C ASP A 506 30.90 7.33 -10.43
N GLN A 507 29.78 6.62 -10.34
CA GLN A 507 28.78 6.49 -11.39
C GLN A 507 27.58 7.38 -11.12
N ALA A 508 26.94 7.88 -12.16
CA ALA A 508 25.75 8.70 -12.04
C ALA A 508 24.75 8.45 -13.17
N VAL A 509 23.47 8.44 -12.83
CA VAL A 509 22.34 8.43 -13.76
C VAL A 509 21.64 9.78 -13.72
N LEU A 510 21.53 10.41 -14.88
CA LEU A 510 20.71 11.60 -15.09
C LEU A 510 19.26 11.21 -15.34
N VAL A 511 18.34 11.82 -14.61
CA VAL A 511 16.91 11.76 -14.85
C VAL A 511 16.41 13.15 -15.19
N ALA A 512 15.72 13.29 -16.34
CA ALA A 512 15.12 14.54 -16.78
C ALA A 512 13.69 14.27 -17.26
N LEU A 513 12.72 14.95 -16.65
CA LEU A 513 11.29 14.76 -16.83
C LEU A 513 10.64 16.10 -17.22
N ASN A 514 10.15 16.21 -18.45
CA ASN A 514 9.43 17.39 -18.91
C ASN A 514 7.97 17.33 -18.47
N MET A 515 7.61 18.07 -17.46
CA MET A 515 6.23 18.14 -16.92
C MET A 515 5.36 19.18 -17.66
N SER A 516 5.67 19.48 -18.91
CA SER A 516 4.93 20.47 -19.71
C SER A 516 4.56 19.94 -21.09
N GLY A 517 3.46 20.46 -21.65
CA GLY A 517 3.00 20.14 -23.01
C GLY A 517 3.82 20.81 -24.14
N THR A 518 5.02 21.31 -23.87
CA THR A 518 5.91 21.92 -24.88
C THR A 518 7.29 21.29 -24.85
N PRO A 519 7.96 21.09 -26.00
CA PRO A 519 9.32 20.56 -26.02
C PRO A 519 10.26 21.44 -25.20
N GLN A 520 11.22 20.82 -24.53
CA GLN A 520 12.23 21.49 -23.73
C GLN A 520 13.64 21.09 -24.16
N ARG A 521 14.59 22.01 -24.10
CA ARG A 521 16.01 21.76 -24.28
C ARG A 521 16.78 22.31 -23.10
N VAL A 522 17.36 21.44 -22.30
CA VAL A 522 17.99 21.76 -21.02
C VAL A 522 19.49 21.55 -21.10
N ASN A 523 20.28 22.53 -20.63
CA ASN A 523 21.71 22.42 -20.49
C ASN A 523 22.07 21.89 -19.10
N PHE A 524 22.80 20.77 -19.03
CA PHE A 524 23.24 20.15 -17.76
C PHE A 524 24.71 20.39 -17.43
N GLU A 525 25.43 21.16 -18.28
CA GLU A 525 26.87 21.45 -18.10
C GLU A 525 27.69 20.18 -17.81
N LEU A 526 27.40 19.08 -18.49
CA LEU A 526 27.98 17.75 -18.21
C LEU A 526 29.49 17.80 -18.25
N LYS A 527 30.08 18.46 -19.24
CA LYS A 527 31.52 18.59 -19.39
C LYS A 527 32.17 19.33 -18.21
N ARG A 528 31.54 20.40 -17.72
CA ARG A 528 32.00 21.15 -16.56
C ARG A 528 32.02 20.30 -15.29
N ASN A 529 31.12 19.31 -15.21
CA ASN A 529 30.99 18.36 -14.12
C ASN A 529 31.81 17.06 -14.33
N GLY A 530 32.67 17.00 -15.35
CA GLY A 530 33.59 15.89 -15.60
C GLY A 530 32.98 14.72 -16.36
N PHE A 531 31.87 14.95 -17.10
CA PHE A 531 31.23 13.93 -17.92
C PHE A 531 31.27 14.34 -19.41
N ALA A 532 31.57 13.41 -20.29
CA ALA A 532 31.62 13.64 -21.72
C ALA A 532 30.23 13.61 -22.36
N SER A 533 29.35 12.71 -21.88
CA SER A 533 28.04 12.45 -22.46
C SER A 533 27.06 11.82 -21.47
N ALA A 534 25.78 11.70 -21.88
CA ALA A 534 24.76 10.90 -21.22
C ALA A 534 24.21 9.87 -22.21
N ARG A 535 24.55 8.60 -22.03
CA ARG A 535 24.05 7.50 -22.86
C ARG A 535 22.64 7.09 -22.39
N ALA A 536 21.67 7.13 -23.29
CA ALA A 536 20.29 6.80 -22.96
C ALA A 536 20.13 5.36 -22.44
N LEU A 537 19.52 5.22 -21.28
CA LEU A 537 19.05 3.96 -20.70
C LEU A 537 17.55 3.76 -20.97
N ALA A 538 16.75 4.84 -20.79
CA ALA A 538 15.35 4.89 -21.16
C ALA A 538 15.01 6.31 -21.63
N ALA A 539 14.17 6.41 -22.65
CA ALA A 539 13.65 7.69 -23.14
C ALA A 539 12.28 7.46 -23.79
N THR A 540 11.46 8.50 -23.84
CA THR A 540 10.17 8.49 -24.56
C THR A 540 10.24 9.40 -25.80
N GLY A 541 9.49 9.02 -26.86
CA GLY A 541 9.43 9.79 -28.08
C GLY A 541 10.80 10.04 -28.71
N LYS A 542 11.08 11.30 -29.03
CA LYS A 542 12.37 11.76 -29.59
C LYS A 542 13.30 12.37 -28.53
N SER A 543 12.98 12.19 -27.26
CA SER A 543 13.82 12.68 -26.16
C SER A 543 15.24 12.07 -26.24
N SER A 544 16.27 12.92 -26.18
CA SER A 544 17.66 12.51 -26.46
C SER A 544 18.67 13.44 -25.81
N SER A 545 19.92 12.98 -25.70
CA SER A 545 21.06 13.78 -25.22
C SER A 545 22.08 14.00 -26.32
N GLN A 546 22.62 15.23 -26.39
CA GLN A 546 23.71 15.59 -27.27
C GLN A 546 24.65 16.59 -26.57
N GLY A 547 25.86 16.15 -26.24
CA GLY A 547 26.81 16.95 -25.45
C GLY A 547 26.24 17.32 -24.09
N ASP A 548 26.25 18.59 -23.75
CA ASP A 548 25.70 19.10 -22.49
C ASP A 548 24.17 19.22 -22.46
N PHE A 549 23.50 19.01 -23.60
CA PHE A 549 22.07 19.25 -23.72
C PHE A 549 21.25 17.97 -23.76
N VAL A 550 20.11 18.01 -23.08
CA VAL A 550 19.01 17.03 -23.24
C VAL A 550 17.83 17.74 -23.87
N THR A 551 17.33 17.17 -24.96
CA THR A 551 16.07 17.59 -25.61
C THR A 551 14.97 16.62 -25.16
N LEU A 552 13.84 17.16 -24.74
CA LEU A 552 12.68 16.43 -24.25
C LEU A 552 11.45 16.80 -25.07
N ASP A 553 10.72 15.80 -25.54
CA ASP A 553 9.38 16.00 -26.11
C ASP A 553 8.38 16.54 -25.07
N PRO A 554 7.18 16.99 -25.44
CA PRO A 554 6.09 17.24 -24.50
C PRO A 554 5.88 16.02 -23.60
N TYR A 555 5.86 16.22 -22.28
CA TYR A 555 5.81 15.16 -21.27
C TYR A 555 6.88 14.08 -21.43
N GLY A 556 8.00 14.42 -22.07
CA GLY A 556 9.09 13.53 -22.42
C GLY A 556 9.95 13.15 -21.21
N VAL A 557 10.48 11.95 -21.28
CA VAL A 557 11.41 11.34 -20.30
C VAL A 557 12.76 11.11 -20.94
N PHE A 558 13.83 11.41 -20.21
CA PHE A 558 15.18 10.97 -20.51
C PHE A 558 15.85 10.45 -19.22
N ILE A 559 16.30 9.22 -19.25
CA ILE A 559 17.12 8.59 -18.20
C ILE A 559 18.41 8.13 -18.87
N GLY A 560 19.55 8.65 -18.43
CA GLY A 560 20.84 8.40 -19.09
C GLY A 560 21.97 8.12 -18.11
N GLN A 561 22.79 7.11 -18.42
CA GLN A 561 24.07 6.88 -17.74
C GLN A 561 25.04 7.98 -18.14
N LEU A 562 25.62 8.66 -17.15
CA LEU A 562 26.67 9.63 -17.41
C LEU A 562 28.00 8.90 -17.71
N GLU A 563 28.69 9.32 -18.75
CA GLU A 563 29.95 8.77 -19.22
C GLU A 563 31.07 9.83 -19.12
N ARG A 564 32.23 9.44 -18.62
CA ARG A 564 33.40 10.31 -18.45
C ARG A 564 34.27 10.36 -19.69
#